data_71aad9d8776b999beab21142d4dac559
#
_entry.id   71aad9d8776b999beab21142d4dac559
#
_cell.length_a   1.000
_cell.length_b   1.000
_cell.length_c   1.000
_cell.angle_alpha   90.00
_cell.angle_beta   90.00
_cell.angle_gamma   90.00
#
_symmetry.space_group_name_H-M   'P 1'
#
loop_
_entity.id
_entity.type
_entity.pdbx_description
1 polymer ?
#
loop_
_entity_poly.entity_id
_entity_poly.type
_entity_poly.pdbx_seq_one_letter_code
_entity_poly.pdbx_strand_id
1 'polypeptide(L)'
;MAEVTRIFVIDDDPKMCHVLERLLTDRGYGVTVCTDSNSAIRFLKEAEYHCVLLDIRMKGLKGTELLPIIKRNFPDVPVIIVSAYCDRSDSGYYTSLGAFDLVTKPFNNDLLGDIVKRAVGETETIPMMLTSFSLREARDQVYRKLIVTALRKTNWNQVKAAELLGVSRYCLMRWLRKLQITY
;
A
#
# COMPACT_ATOMS: atom_id res chain seq x y z
N MET A 1 19.19 -14.43 -5.87
CA MET A 1 18.03 -14.21 -6.78
C MET A 1 17.05 -13.36 -6.01
N ALA A 2 16.53 -12.27 -6.58
CA ALA A 2 15.52 -11.48 -5.89
C ALA A 2 14.28 -12.37 -5.70
N GLU A 3 13.75 -12.37 -4.48
CA GLU A 3 12.53 -13.09 -4.15
C GLU A 3 11.36 -12.45 -4.89
N VAL A 4 10.56 -13.26 -5.59
CA VAL A 4 9.42 -12.75 -6.37
C VAL A 4 8.31 -12.35 -5.40
N THR A 5 7.93 -11.09 -5.41
CA THR A 5 6.79 -10.58 -4.63
C THR A 5 5.51 -11.28 -5.06
N ARG A 6 4.86 -12.00 -4.13
CA ARG A 6 3.67 -12.80 -4.41
C ARG A 6 2.40 -12.12 -3.95
N ILE A 7 1.41 -12.09 -4.84
CA ILE A 7 0.08 -11.50 -4.58
C ILE A 7 -0.98 -12.59 -4.66
N PHE A 8 -1.89 -12.60 -3.69
CA PHE A 8 -3.01 -13.52 -3.67
C PHE A 8 -4.29 -12.80 -4.02
N VAL A 9 -5.01 -13.30 -5.03
CA VAL A 9 -6.27 -12.75 -5.52
C VAL A 9 -7.42 -13.69 -5.14
N ILE A 10 -8.42 -13.16 -4.45
CA ILE A 10 -9.60 -13.89 -4.00
C ILE A 10 -10.84 -13.19 -4.56
N ASP A 11 -11.47 -13.81 -5.56
CA ASP A 11 -12.65 -13.27 -6.25
C ASP A 11 -13.39 -14.43 -6.92
N ASP A 12 -14.70 -14.58 -6.73
CA ASP A 12 -15.47 -15.71 -7.29
C ASP A 12 -15.79 -15.54 -8.78
N ASP A 13 -15.47 -14.38 -9.38
CA ASP A 13 -15.54 -14.16 -10.82
C ASP A 13 -14.22 -14.54 -11.51
N PRO A 14 -14.19 -15.68 -12.28
CA PRO A 14 -12.96 -16.10 -12.96
C PRO A 14 -12.46 -15.08 -13.99
N LYS A 15 -13.34 -14.27 -14.58
CA LYS A 15 -12.95 -13.24 -15.55
C LYS A 15 -12.20 -12.11 -14.84
N MET A 16 -12.67 -11.69 -13.68
CA MET A 16 -12.01 -10.69 -12.87
C MET A 16 -10.66 -11.20 -12.36
N CYS A 17 -10.61 -12.44 -11.90
CA CYS A 17 -9.37 -13.12 -11.54
C CYS A 17 -8.33 -13.08 -12.67
N HIS A 18 -8.74 -13.42 -13.89
CA HIS A 18 -7.83 -13.39 -15.05
C HIS A 18 -7.35 -11.98 -15.39
N VAL A 19 -8.22 -10.95 -15.28
CA VAL A 19 -7.85 -9.55 -15.49
C VAL A 19 -6.80 -9.11 -14.45
N LEU A 20 -7.04 -9.40 -13.17
CA LEU A 20 -6.12 -9.05 -12.08
C LEU A 20 -4.79 -9.81 -12.18
N GLU A 21 -4.85 -11.11 -12.48
CA GLU A 21 -3.65 -11.94 -12.69
C GLU A 21 -2.77 -11.36 -13.79
N ARG A 22 -3.32 -11.09 -14.97
CA ARG A 22 -2.58 -10.50 -16.09
C ARG A 22 -1.99 -9.15 -15.72
N LEU A 23 -2.80 -8.26 -15.16
CA LEU A 23 -2.39 -6.92 -14.78
C LEU A 23 -1.21 -6.91 -13.80
N LEU A 24 -1.20 -7.82 -12.84
CA LEU A 24 -0.17 -7.92 -11.82
C LEU A 24 1.06 -8.67 -12.33
N THR A 25 0.88 -9.71 -13.15
CA THR A 25 1.99 -10.44 -13.77
C THR A 25 2.75 -9.55 -14.76
N ASP A 26 2.06 -8.71 -15.53
CA ASP A 26 2.68 -7.71 -16.42
C ASP A 26 3.53 -6.69 -15.65
N ARG A 27 3.31 -6.53 -14.33
CA ARG A 27 4.10 -5.71 -13.41
C ARG A 27 5.21 -6.46 -12.67
N GLY A 28 5.39 -7.74 -12.96
CA GLY A 28 6.47 -8.56 -12.40
C GLY A 28 6.13 -9.28 -11.10
N TYR A 29 4.87 -9.28 -10.67
CA TYR A 29 4.42 -10.01 -9.47
C TYR A 29 4.13 -11.48 -9.78
N GLY A 30 4.42 -12.37 -8.82
CA GLY A 30 3.88 -13.72 -8.82
C GLY A 30 2.44 -13.70 -8.32
N VAL A 31 1.50 -14.23 -9.10
CA VAL A 31 0.07 -14.16 -8.73
C VAL A 31 -0.49 -15.57 -8.49
N THR A 32 -1.23 -15.72 -7.43
CA THR A 32 -2.06 -16.90 -7.15
C THR A 32 -3.51 -16.47 -7.09
N VAL A 33 -4.39 -17.22 -7.73
CA VAL A 33 -5.82 -16.91 -7.82
C VAL A 33 -6.64 -17.96 -7.07
N CYS A 34 -7.65 -17.52 -6.35
CA CYS A 34 -8.62 -18.39 -5.66
C CYS A 34 -10.03 -17.91 -5.94
N THR A 35 -10.84 -18.77 -6.60
CA THR A 35 -12.25 -18.49 -6.91
C THR A 35 -13.22 -19.07 -5.89
N ASP A 36 -12.72 -19.84 -4.91
CA ASP A 36 -13.49 -20.37 -3.80
C ASP A 36 -13.02 -19.76 -2.47
N SER A 37 -13.81 -18.85 -1.93
CA SER A 37 -13.51 -18.14 -0.69
C SER A 37 -13.29 -19.06 0.52
N ASN A 38 -13.92 -20.26 0.53
CA ASN A 38 -13.75 -21.22 1.61
C ASN A 38 -12.34 -21.86 1.62
N SER A 39 -11.71 -21.93 0.46
CA SER A 39 -10.34 -22.46 0.32
C SER A 39 -9.25 -21.43 0.58
N ALA A 40 -9.58 -20.14 0.66
CA ALA A 40 -8.60 -19.03 0.73
C ALA A 40 -7.63 -19.14 1.90
N ILE A 41 -8.11 -19.51 3.10
CA ILE A 41 -7.26 -19.65 4.30
C ILE A 41 -6.27 -20.80 4.16
N ARG A 42 -6.63 -21.87 3.43
CA ARG A 42 -5.71 -22.98 3.15
C ARG A 42 -4.55 -22.50 2.28
N PHE A 43 -4.85 -21.79 1.19
CA PHE A 43 -3.80 -21.23 0.31
C PHE A 43 -2.85 -20.28 1.06
N LEU A 44 -3.39 -19.43 1.94
CA LEU A 44 -2.59 -18.53 2.77
C LEU A 44 -1.66 -19.25 3.76
N LYS A 45 -1.99 -20.49 4.14
CA LYS A 45 -1.13 -21.33 5.00
C LYS A 45 -0.08 -22.11 4.22
N GLU A 46 -0.34 -22.41 2.96
CA GLU A 46 0.52 -23.23 2.09
C GLU A 46 1.66 -22.42 1.45
N ALA A 47 1.53 -21.09 1.36
CA ALA A 47 2.53 -20.22 0.74
C ALA A 47 2.57 -18.84 1.40
N GLU A 48 3.71 -18.16 1.30
CA GLU A 48 3.86 -16.77 1.74
C GLU A 48 3.36 -15.82 0.65
N TYR A 49 2.56 -14.84 1.07
CA TYR A 49 2.04 -13.77 0.22
C TYR A 49 2.36 -12.41 0.82
N HIS A 50 2.71 -11.46 -0.04
CA HIS A 50 3.08 -10.09 0.33
C HIS A 50 1.89 -9.14 0.31
N CYS A 51 0.81 -9.52 -0.38
CA CYS A 51 -0.44 -8.76 -0.44
C CYS A 51 -1.61 -9.67 -0.84
N VAL A 52 -2.81 -9.35 -0.38
CA VAL A 52 -4.06 -10.00 -0.77
C VAL A 52 -4.97 -8.99 -1.45
N LEU A 53 -5.51 -9.31 -2.62
CA LEU A 53 -6.65 -8.63 -3.23
C LEU A 53 -7.90 -9.45 -2.92
N LEU A 54 -8.92 -8.82 -2.32
CA LEU A 54 -10.09 -9.50 -1.81
C LEU A 54 -11.37 -8.84 -2.32
N ASP A 55 -12.20 -9.61 -3.03
CA ASP A 55 -13.57 -9.16 -3.31
C ASP A 55 -14.46 -9.31 -2.07
N ILE A 56 -15.46 -8.44 -1.97
CA ILE A 56 -16.41 -8.44 -0.84
C ILE A 56 -17.57 -9.39 -1.08
N ARG A 57 -18.08 -9.40 -2.31
CA ARG A 57 -19.29 -10.17 -2.64
C ARG A 57 -18.96 -11.43 -3.40
N MET A 58 -18.69 -12.47 -2.66
CA MET A 58 -18.41 -13.80 -3.19
C MET A 58 -19.47 -14.79 -2.74
N LYS A 59 -19.63 -15.85 -3.53
CA LYS A 59 -20.38 -17.05 -3.11
C LYS A 59 -19.62 -17.75 -1.98
N GLY A 60 -20.33 -18.27 -1.00
CA GLY A 60 -19.71 -18.89 0.18
C GLY A 60 -19.39 -17.86 1.25
N LEU A 61 -18.14 -17.82 1.71
CA LEU A 61 -17.69 -16.90 2.74
C LEU A 61 -17.51 -15.48 2.13
N LYS A 62 -18.21 -14.50 2.68
CA LYS A 62 -18.14 -13.12 2.20
C LYS A 62 -16.77 -12.49 2.56
N GLY A 63 -16.29 -11.56 1.74
CA GLY A 63 -15.03 -10.87 2.01
C GLY A 63 -15.02 -10.11 3.35
N THR A 64 -16.17 -9.60 3.80
CA THR A 64 -16.33 -8.97 5.12
C THR A 64 -16.12 -9.93 6.29
N GLU A 65 -16.39 -11.21 6.09
CA GLU A 65 -16.17 -12.27 7.09
C GLU A 65 -14.75 -12.82 6.97
N LEU A 66 -14.23 -12.91 5.74
CA LEU A 66 -12.89 -13.43 5.46
C LEU A 66 -11.78 -12.46 5.89
N LEU A 67 -11.97 -11.14 5.70
CA LEU A 67 -10.98 -10.12 6.06
C LEU A 67 -10.53 -10.19 7.53
N PRO A 68 -11.43 -10.23 8.54
CA PRO A 68 -11.02 -10.38 9.93
C PRO A 68 -10.30 -11.70 10.21
N ILE A 69 -10.67 -12.78 9.51
CA ILE A 69 -10.02 -14.09 9.65
C ILE A 69 -8.59 -14.01 9.09
N ILE A 70 -8.39 -13.39 7.92
CA ILE A 70 -7.07 -13.18 7.34
C ILE A 70 -6.22 -12.34 8.30
N LYS A 71 -6.73 -11.21 8.78
CA LYS A 71 -5.98 -10.31 9.65
C LYS A 71 -5.65 -10.90 11.02
N ARG A 72 -6.47 -11.83 11.53
CA ARG A 72 -6.16 -12.56 12.77
C ARG A 72 -5.01 -13.56 12.58
N ASN A 73 -4.97 -14.26 11.45
CA ASN A 73 -3.97 -15.31 11.20
C ASN A 73 -2.69 -14.78 10.53
N PHE A 74 -2.80 -13.71 9.76
CA PHE A 74 -1.74 -13.09 8.96
C PHE A 74 -1.77 -11.55 9.14
N PRO A 75 -1.44 -11.03 10.34
CA PRO A 75 -1.61 -9.62 10.69
C PRO A 75 -0.78 -8.67 9.81
N ASP A 76 0.40 -9.13 9.38
CA ASP A 76 1.36 -8.32 8.62
C ASP A 76 1.04 -8.28 7.12
N VAL A 77 0.23 -9.22 6.59
CA VAL A 77 -0.14 -9.24 5.18
C VAL A 77 -1.18 -8.15 4.88
N PRO A 78 -0.87 -7.15 4.06
CA PRO A 78 -1.84 -6.14 3.67
C PRO A 78 -2.95 -6.75 2.80
N VAL A 79 -4.19 -6.33 3.08
CA VAL A 79 -5.37 -6.75 2.33
C VAL A 79 -5.99 -5.54 1.65
N ILE A 80 -6.05 -5.54 0.33
CA ILE A 80 -6.72 -4.53 -0.49
C ILE A 80 -8.08 -5.08 -0.89
N ILE A 81 -9.13 -4.33 -0.58
CA ILE A 81 -10.49 -4.65 -1.03
C ILE A 81 -10.66 -4.20 -2.48
N VAL A 82 -11.18 -5.07 -3.35
CA VAL A 82 -11.47 -4.75 -4.75
C VAL A 82 -12.91 -5.15 -5.06
N SER A 83 -13.87 -4.22 -4.99
CA SER A 83 -15.29 -4.57 -5.08
C SER A 83 -16.12 -3.55 -5.85
N ALA A 84 -17.18 -4.03 -6.54
CA ALA A 84 -18.15 -3.19 -7.25
C ALA A 84 -19.18 -2.53 -6.30
N TYR A 85 -19.24 -2.95 -5.05
CA TYR A 85 -20.27 -2.58 -4.09
C TYR A 85 -19.75 -1.83 -2.85
N CYS A 86 -18.72 -1.02 -3.07
CA CYS A 86 -18.15 -0.21 -2.01
C CYS A 86 -18.18 1.25 -2.42
N ASP A 87 -18.86 2.08 -1.64
CA ASP A 87 -18.72 3.53 -1.76
C ASP A 87 -17.49 3.99 -0.98
N ARG A 88 -16.93 5.14 -1.36
CA ARG A 88 -15.82 5.76 -0.61
C ARG A 88 -16.18 6.04 0.85
N SER A 89 -17.47 6.19 1.16
CA SER A 89 -18.00 6.30 2.53
C SER A 89 -17.75 5.02 3.36
N ASP A 90 -17.63 3.86 2.73
CA ASP A 90 -17.40 2.58 3.41
C ASP A 90 -15.92 2.33 3.74
N SER A 91 -15.02 3.18 3.23
CA SER A 91 -13.57 3.06 3.45
C SER A 91 -13.21 2.98 4.95
N GLY A 92 -13.83 3.81 5.79
CA GLY A 92 -13.62 3.78 7.24
C GLY A 92 -14.03 2.46 7.88
N TYR A 93 -15.12 1.85 7.43
CA TYR A 93 -15.57 0.55 7.90
C TYR A 93 -14.57 -0.56 7.58
N TYR A 94 -14.12 -0.67 6.31
CA TYR A 94 -13.17 -1.70 5.92
C TYR A 94 -11.79 -1.52 6.54
N THR A 95 -11.35 -0.27 6.69
CA THR A 95 -10.12 0.05 7.42
C THR A 95 -10.20 -0.40 8.89
N SER A 96 -11.36 -0.22 9.54
CA SER A 96 -11.56 -0.69 10.92
C SER A 96 -11.52 -2.22 11.05
N LEU A 97 -11.84 -2.95 9.97
CA LEU A 97 -11.69 -4.40 9.88
C LEU A 97 -10.26 -4.84 9.53
N GLY A 98 -9.34 -3.91 9.27
CA GLY A 98 -7.95 -4.16 8.98
C GLY A 98 -7.58 -4.17 7.50
N ALA A 99 -8.46 -3.66 6.61
CA ALA A 99 -8.09 -3.46 5.21
C ALA A 99 -6.99 -2.38 5.08
N PHE A 100 -6.05 -2.61 4.18
CA PHE A 100 -4.99 -1.67 3.85
C PHE A 100 -5.53 -0.51 2.99
N ASP A 101 -6.35 -0.85 1.98
CA ASP A 101 -6.97 0.13 1.07
C ASP A 101 -8.22 -0.47 0.41
N LEU A 102 -8.98 0.37 -0.29
CA LEU A 102 -10.22 0.01 -0.99
C LEU A 102 -10.18 0.51 -2.43
N VAL A 103 -10.48 -0.38 -3.38
CA VAL A 103 -10.60 -0.09 -4.80
C VAL A 103 -11.97 -0.46 -5.31
N THR A 104 -12.71 0.50 -5.86
CA THR A 104 -14.04 0.27 -6.43
C THR A 104 -13.94 -0.17 -7.88
N LYS A 105 -14.64 -1.25 -8.25
CA LYS A 105 -14.81 -1.69 -9.64
C LYS A 105 -15.89 -0.81 -10.33
N PRO A 106 -15.70 -0.33 -11.60
CA PRO A 106 -14.49 -0.49 -12.42
C PRO A 106 -13.35 0.41 -11.92
N PHE A 107 -12.11 -0.08 -11.98
CA PHE A 107 -10.93 0.63 -11.49
C PHE A 107 -9.97 0.99 -12.63
N ASN A 108 -9.14 2.00 -12.36
CA ASN A 108 -7.99 2.32 -13.20
C ASN A 108 -6.83 1.37 -12.85
N ASN A 109 -6.24 0.75 -13.88
CA ASN A 109 -5.16 -0.23 -13.73
C ASN A 109 -3.90 0.36 -13.08
N ASP A 110 -3.59 1.63 -13.35
CA ASP A 110 -2.43 2.28 -12.77
C ASP A 110 -2.67 2.61 -11.31
N LEU A 111 -3.86 3.07 -10.96
CA LEU A 111 -4.26 3.31 -9.57
C LEU A 111 -4.17 2.03 -8.72
N LEU A 112 -4.70 0.90 -9.23
CA LEU A 112 -4.58 -0.38 -8.53
C LEU A 112 -3.11 -0.80 -8.39
N GLY A 113 -2.31 -0.65 -9.45
CA GLY A 113 -0.87 -0.92 -9.42
C GLY A 113 -0.13 -0.10 -8.36
N ASP A 114 -0.43 1.18 -8.24
CA ASP A 114 0.19 2.06 -7.24
C ASP A 114 -0.21 1.69 -5.81
N ILE A 115 -1.47 1.28 -5.59
CA ILE A 115 -1.94 0.79 -4.30
C ILE A 115 -1.21 -0.51 -3.91
N VAL A 116 -1.07 -1.44 -4.86
CA VAL A 116 -0.32 -2.69 -4.65
C VAL A 116 1.13 -2.42 -4.32
N LYS A 117 1.82 -1.55 -5.06
CA LYS A 117 3.21 -1.13 -4.77
C LYS A 117 3.37 -0.59 -3.35
N ARG A 118 2.42 0.23 -2.88
CA ARG A 118 2.43 0.73 -1.50
C ARG A 118 2.23 -0.40 -0.49
N ALA A 119 1.32 -1.32 -0.79
CA ALA A 119 0.99 -2.44 0.08
C ALA A 119 2.17 -3.40 0.28
N VAL A 120 2.89 -3.72 -0.80
CA VAL A 120 4.06 -4.61 -0.74
C VAL A 120 5.36 -3.89 -0.30
N GLY A 121 5.28 -2.61 0.05
CA GLY A 121 6.43 -1.85 0.52
C GLY A 121 7.41 -1.39 -0.57
N GLU A 122 7.08 -1.54 -1.83
CA GLU A 122 7.89 -1.05 -2.95
C GLU A 122 7.87 0.48 -3.09
N THR A 123 6.86 1.12 -2.51
CA THR A 123 6.80 2.58 -2.41
C THR A 123 7.11 2.99 -0.98
N GLU A 124 8.18 3.75 -0.81
CA GLU A 124 8.50 4.31 0.49
C GLU A 124 7.45 5.33 0.91
N THR A 125 6.57 4.93 1.80
CA THR A 125 5.62 5.86 2.42
C THR A 125 6.30 6.57 3.59
N ILE A 126 6.21 7.89 3.62
CA ILE A 126 6.62 8.68 4.78
C ILE A 126 5.36 8.96 5.59
N PRO A 127 5.07 8.19 6.66
CA PRO A 127 3.90 8.43 7.47
C PRO A 127 3.95 9.82 8.09
N MET A 128 2.89 10.60 7.94
CA MET A 128 2.82 11.97 8.42
C MET A 128 1.49 12.24 9.11
N MET A 129 1.58 12.85 10.28
CA MET A 129 0.43 13.41 10.99
C MET A 129 0.56 14.94 10.95
N LEU A 130 -0.41 15.61 10.33
CA LEU A 130 -0.49 17.08 10.36
C LEU A 130 -1.26 17.51 11.59
N THR A 131 -0.64 18.33 12.44
CA THR A 131 -1.20 18.78 13.72
C THR A 131 -1.74 20.20 13.67
N SER A 132 -1.69 20.85 12.50
CA SER A 132 -2.12 22.23 12.31
C SER A 132 -2.99 22.40 11.08
N PHE A 133 -4.01 23.27 11.18
CA PHE A 133 -4.80 23.74 10.04
C PHE A 133 -4.14 24.89 9.27
N SER A 134 -2.99 25.40 9.73
CA SER A 134 -2.21 26.40 9.02
C SER A 134 -1.44 25.76 7.87
N LEU A 135 -1.70 26.19 6.62
CA LEU A 135 -0.97 25.73 5.44
C LEU A 135 0.54 25.97 5.56
N ARG A 136 0.94 27.05 6.20
CA ARG A 136 2.36 27.37 6.42
C ARG A 136 3.01 26.36 7.35
N GLU A 137 2.40 26.05 8.48
CA GLU A 137 2.89 25.09 9.45
C GLU A 137 2.85 23.66 8.89
N ALA A 138 1.77 23.28 8.23
CA ALA A 138 1.63 22.00 7.55
C ALA A 138 2.76 21.80 6.53
N ARG A 139 3.02 22.79 5.68
CA ARG A 139 4.15 22.77 4.74
C ARG A 139 5.50 22.58 5.45
N ASP A 140 5.74 23.34 6.52
CA ASP A 140 7.01 23.28 7.24
C ASP A 140 7.16 21.91 7.96
N GLN A 141 6.09 21.28 8.43
CA GLN A 141 6.07 19.90 8.93
C GLN A 141 6.41 18.89 7.84
N VAL A 142 5.80 19.02 6.64
CA VAL A 142 6.08 18.16 5.47
C VAL A 142 7.58 18.25 5.13
N TYR A 143 8.11 19.45 4.97
CA TYR A 143 9.50 19.66 4.60
C TYR A 143 10.48 19.11 5.66
N ARG A 144 10.19 19.33 6.93
CA ARG A 144 10.99 18.76 8.03
C ARG A 144 11.04 17.23 7.92
N LYS A 145 9.90 16.58 7.75
CA LYS A 145 9.81 15.12 7.67
C LYS A 145 10.59 14.58 6.47
N LEU A 146 10.39 15.15 5.27
CA LEU A 146 11.08 14.75 4.05
C LEU A 146 12.59 14.90 4.17
N ILE A 147 13.07 16.07 4.65
CA ILE A 147 14.49 16.37 4.80
C ILE A 147 15.16 15.41 5.79
N VAL A 148 14.56 15.21 6.97
CA VAL A 148 15.12 14.30 7.99
C VAL A 148 15.16 12.86 7.48
N THR A 149 14.13 12.42 6.78
CA THR A 149 14.09 11.08 6.19
C THR A 149 15.18 10.89 5.13
N ALA A 150 15.35 11.86 4.22
CA ALA A 150 16.40 11.83 3.21
C ALA A 150 17.82 11.83 3.82
N LEU A 151 18.04 12.64 4.85
CA LEU A 151 19.32 12.67 5.56
C LEU A 151 19.62 11.33 6.24
N ARG A 152 18.66 10.73 6.93
CA ARG A 152 18.83 9.41 7.57
C ARG A 152 19.18 8.33 6.56
N LYS A 153 18.47 8.28 5.41
CA LYS A 153 18.74 7.31 4.34
C LYS A 153 20.12 7.46 3.71
N THR A 154 20.65 8.66 3.68
CA THR A 154 21.95 8.96 3.11
C THR A 154 23.06 9.04 4.15
N ASN A 155 22.82 8.52 5.37
CA ASN A 155 23.77 8.60 6.49
C ASN A 155 24.26 10.04 6.70
N TRP A 156 23.34 11.00 6.69
CA TRP A 156 23.57 12.44 6.87
C TRP A 156 24.45 13.08 5.78
N ASN A 157 24.63 12.41 4.64
CA ASN A 157 25.32 12.97 3.50
C ASN A 157 24.42 14.00 2.78
N GLN A 158 24.72 15.28 2.95
CA GLN A 158 23.91 16.38 2.42
C GLN A 158 23.84 16.41 0.89
N VAL A 159 24.89 15.99 0.19
CA VAL A 159 24.90 15.96 -1.29
C VAL A 159 23.91 14.91 -1.77
N LYS A 160 24.05 13.67 -1.28
CA LYS A 160 23.14 12.59 -1.63
C LYS A 160 21.70 12.85 -1.17
N ALA A 161 21.51 13.49 -0.02
CA ALA A 161 20.18 13.88 0.46
C ALA A 161 19.52 14.94 -0.44
N ALA A 162 20.29 15.92 -0.91
CA ALA A 162 19.79 16.92 -1.85
C ALA A 162 19.39 16.30 -3.21
N GLU A 163 20.21 15.37 -3.72
CA GLU A 163 19.90 14.59 -4.93
C GLU A 163 18.61 13.77 -4.75
N LEU A 164 18.48 13.05 -3.63
CA LEU A 164 17.29 12.27 -3.29
C LEU A 164 16.02 13.13 -3.21
N LEU A 165 16.15 14.37 -2.73
CA LEU A 165 15.04 15.33 -2.61
C LEU A 165 14.77 16.12 -3.92
N GLY A 166 15.58 15.92 -4.97
CA GLY A 166 15.46 16.66 -6.22
C GLY A 166 15.75 18.15 -6.09
N VAL A 167 16.61 18.56 -5.14
CA VAL A 167 16.96 19.97 -4.87
C VAL A 167 18.46 20.18 -4.89
N SER A 168 18.90 21.43 -5.08
CA SER A 168 20.32 21.77 -4.93
C SER A 168 20.77 21.68 -3.44
N ARG A 169 22.05 21.37 -3.21
CA ARG A 169 22.64 21.37 -1.87
C ARG A 169 22.40 22.71 -1.16
N TYR A 170 22.49 23.82 -1.89
CA TYR A 170 22.24 25.17 -1.34
C TYR A 170 20.79 25.31 -0.83
N CYS A 171 19.82 24.80 -1.60
CA CYS A 171 18.42 24.79 -1.21
C CYS A 171 18.20 23.96 0.05
N LEU A 172 18.78 22.76 0.14
CA LEU A 172 18.73 21.91 1.33
C LEU A 172 19.32 22.64 2.55
N MET A 173 20.50 23.26 2.43
CA MET A 173 21.14 24.00 3.53
C MET A 173 20.29 25.16 4.04
N ARG A 174 19.62 25.88 3.13
CA ARG A 174 18.68 26.95 3.50
C ARG A 174 17.50 26.41 4.30
N TRP A 175 16.95 25.27 3.92
CA TRP A 175 15.85 24.64 4.65
C TRP A 175 16.27 24.07 6.00
N LEU A 176 17.46 23.49 6.11
CA LEU A 176 18.00 23.01 7.40
C LEU A 176 18.07 24.16 8.43
N ARG A 177 18.59 25.33 8.01
CA ARG A 177 18.66 26.52 8.87
C ARG A 177 17.25 27.03 9.21
N LYS A 178 16.36 27.18 8.22
CA LYS A 178 15.01 27.70 8.42
C LYS A 178 14.19 26.82 9.37
N LEU A 179 14.31 25.51 9.25
CA LEU A 179 13.59 24.54 10.06
C LEU A 179 14.33 24.15 11.34
N GLN A 180 15.49 24.75 11.61
CA GLN A 180 16.32 24.46 12.80
C GLN A 180 16.58 22.96 12.98
N ILE A 181 16.92 22.28 11.88
CA ILE A 181 17.31 20.86 11.89
C ILE A 181 18.81 20.81 12.18
N THR A 182 19.16 20.39 13.40
CA THR A 182 20.52 20.11 13.84
C THR A 182 20.82 18.62 13.79
N TYR A 183 22.06 18.22 13.49
CA TYR A 183 22.57 16.85 13.39
C TYR A 183 24.02 16.76 13.81
#